data_06dcaf2cfd3326bb2a9b6cc0633edb02
#
_entry.id   06dcaf2cfd3326bb2a9b6cc0633edb02
#
_cell.length_a   1.000
_cell.length_b   1.000
_cell.length_c   1.000
_cell.angle_alpha   90.00
_cell.angle_beta   90.00
_cell.angle_gamma   90.00
#
_symmetry.space_group_name_H-M   'P 1'
#
loop_
_entity.id
_entity.type
_entity.pdbx_description
1 polymer ?
#
loop_
_entity_poly.entity_id
_entity_poly.type
_entity_poly.pdbx_seq_one_letter_code
_entity_poly.pdbx_strand_id
1 'polypeptide(L)'
;WSADVCSSDLIFNFLKNRKRVILDRVGQKPYLIRYYLFLKERKWFPFNIFLHKFLQSDPDELHDHPWPYFTIILRGGYWEVTPKGRFWRGPGSFRFSTPKSLHRVELEKGISAWTLFIPGPKLRDWGFIVNGKWMQNEKYFKWRISK
;
A
#
# COMPACT_ATOMS: atom_id res chain seq x y z
N TRP A 1 7.07 9.39 -36.55
CA TRP A 1 5.76 8.83 -36.12
C TRP A 1 5.84 7.40 -35.57
N SER A 2 6.96 6.68 -35.74
CA SER A 2 7.13 5.29 -35.27
C SER A 2 7.82 5.16 -33.88
N ALA A 3 8.44 6.21 -33.36
CA ALA A 3 9.17 6.14 -32.10
C ALA A 3 8.26 6.14 -30.84
N ASP A 4 7.11 6.81 -30.90
CA ASP A 4 6.22 6.95 -29.74
C ASP A 4 5.43 5.68 -29.43
N VAL A 5 5.09 4.89 -30.44
CA VAL A 5 4.38 3.61 -30.29
C VAL A 5 5.30 2.56 -29.64
N CYS A 6 6.59 2.56 -30.00
CA CYS A 6 7.57 1.60 -29.46
C CYS A 6 7.87 1.84 -27.96
N SER A 7 7.89 3.10 -27.52
CA SER A 7 8.17 3.43 -26.10
C SER A 7 6.99 3.12 -25.18
N SER A 8 5.75 3.36 -25.64
CA SER A 8 4.54 3.01 -24.88
C SER A 8 4.38 1.51 -24.68
N ASP A 9 4.68 0.70 -25.71
CA ASP A 9 4.60 -0.75 -25.65
C ASP A 9 5.66 -1.34 -24.74
N LEU A 10 6.87 -0.78 -24.74
CA LEU A 10 7.95 -1.19 -23.81
C LEU A 10 7.58 -0.90 -22.35
N ILE A 11 7.05 0.27 -22.06
CA ILE A 11 6.61 0.64 -20.70
C ILE A 11 5.44 -0.25 -20.27
N PHE A 12 4.47 -0.48 -21.16
CA PHE A 12 3.32 -1.33 -20.87
C PHE A 12 3.75 -2.78 -20.57
N ASN A 13 4.63 -3.36 -21.40
CA ASN A 13 5.16 -4.69 -21.20
C ASN A 13 6.02 -4.79 -19.93
N PHE A 14 6.84 -3.77 -19.64
CA PHE A 14 7.60 -3.69 -18.40
C PHE A 14 6.68 -3.72 -17.17
N LEU A 15 5.64 -2.90 -17.14
CA LEU A 15 4.70 -2.83 -16.03
C LEU A 15 3.86 -4.10 -15.91
N LYS A 16 3.43 -4.70 -17.04
CA LYS A 16 2.66 -5.94 -17.06
C LYS A 16 3.40 -7.09 -16.37
N ASN A 17 4.70 -7.24 -16.67
CA ASN A 17 5.55 -8.29 -16.10
C ASN A 17 5.99 -8.02 -14.64
N ARG A 18 5.70 -6.84 -14.11
CA ARG A 18 6.04 -6.41 -12.75
C ARG A 18 4.81 -6.10 -11.90
N LYS A 19 3.65 -6.56 -12.33
CA LYS A 19 2.37 -6.36 -11.65
C LYS A 19 2.09 -7.51 -10.70
N ARG A 20 1.59 -7.18 -9.50
CA ARG A 20 0.99 -8.11 -8.54
C ARG A 20 -0.35 -7.56 -8.07
N VAL A 21 -1.40 -8.36 -8.18
CA VAL A 21 -2.70 -8.05 -7.56
C VAL A 21 -2.68 -8.60 -6.14
N ILE A 22 -2.97 -7.75 -5.18
CA ILE A 22 -3.09 -8.11 -3.77
C ILE A 22 -4.58 -8.14 -3.48
N LEU A 23 -5.06 -9.29 -3.03
CA LEU A 23 -6.45 -9.49 -2.65
C LEU A 23 -6.64 -9.07 -1.19
N ASP A 24 -7.84 -8.62 -0.86
CA ASP A 24 -8.23 -8.55 0.52
C ASP A 24 -8.23 -9.98 1.12
N ARG A 25 -7.98 -10.08 2.41
CA ARG A 25 -7.77 -11.38 3.05
C ARG A 25 -9.07 -12.05 3.51
N VAL A 26 -10.18 -11.36 3.39
CA VAL A 26 -11.49 -11.87 3.82
C VAL A 26 -12.37 -12.16 2.62
N GLY A 27 -12.60 -11.17 1.77
CA GLY A 27 -13.49 -11.28 0.62
C GLY A 27 -12.85 -11.80 -0.65
N GLN A 28 -11.53 -12.02 -0.66
CA GLN A 28 -10.74 -12.43 -1.84
C GLN A 28 -10.92 -11.47 -3.04
N LYS A 29 -11.30 -10.22 -2.77
CA LYS A 29 -11.48 -9.20 -3.80
C LYS A 29 -10.17 -8.43 -4.06
N PRO A 30 -9.92 -7.96 -5.29
CA PRO A 30 -8.77 -7.12 -5.58
C PRO A 30 -8.78 -5.85 -4.72
N TYR A 31 -7.82 -5.74 -3.81
CA TYR A 31 -7.66 -4.62 -2.89
C TYR A 31 -6.66 -3.60 -3.42
N LEU A 32 -5.49 -4.06 -3.88
CA LEU A 32 -4.37 -3.24 -4.29
C LEU A 32 -3.66 -3.87 -5.49
N ILE A 33 -3.35 -3.06 -6.50
CA ILE A 33 -2.42 -3.46 -7.56
C ILE A 33 -1.07 -2.82 -7.25
N ARG A 34 -0.02 -3.64 -7.18
CA ARG A 34 1.36 -3.21 -6.99
C ARG A 34 2.16 -3.44 -8.26
N TYR A 35 2.85 -2.40 -8.72
CA TYR A 35 3.86 -2.49 -9.76
C TYR A 35 5.25 -2.27 -9.14
N TYR A 36 6.17 -3.18 -9.42
CA TYR A 36 7.55 -3.12 -8.94
C TYR A 36 8.38 -2.26 -9.90
N LEU A 37 8.64 -1.01 -9.54
CA LEU A 37 9.36 -0.08 -10.41
C LEU A 37 10.88 -0.30 -10.35
N PHE A 38 11.40 -0.75 -9.22
CA PHE A 38 12.84 -0.95 -9.01
C PHE A 38 13.21 -2.43 -8.96
N LEU A 39 13.01 -3.13 -7.83
CA LEU A 39 13.36 -4.53 -7.68
C LEU A 39 12.10 -5.42 -7.71
N LYS A 40 12.13 -6.51 -8.48
CA LYS A 40 11.08 -7.53 -8.47
C LYS A 40 11.07 -8.28 -7.14
N GLU A 41 12.24 -8.62 -6.64
CA GLU A 41 12.46 -9.22 -5.34
C GLU A 41 13.48 -8.41 -4.57
N ARG A 42 13.12 -8.07 -3.33
CA ARG A 42 14.00 -7.36 -2.42
C ARG A 42 14.66 -8.34 -1.47
N LYS A 43 15.85 -8.83 -1.81
CA LYS A 43 16.59 -9.75 -0.93
C LYS A 43 17.31 -9.00 0.18
N TRP A 44 18.38 -8.29 -0.16
CA TRP A 44 19.26 -7.60 0.79
C TRP A 44 19.21 -6.06 0.66
N PHE A 45 18.58 -5.54 -0.39
CA PHE A 45 18.58 -4.10 -0.65
C PHE A 45 17.71 -3.34 0.36
N PRO A 46 18.16 -2.19 0.90
CA PRO A 46 17.51 -1.52 2.03
C PRO A 46 16.14 -0.90 1.69
N PHE A 47 15.84 -0.64 0.42
CA PHE A 47 14.56 -0.07 0.00
C PHE A 47 14.04 -0.69 -1.31
N ASN A 48 12.81 -0.36 -1.67
CA ASN A 48 12.23 -0.64 -2.98
C ASN A 48 11.36 0.54 -3.42
N ILE A 49 10.89 0.51 -4.67
CA ILE A 49 10.00 1.53 -5.22
C ILE A 49 8.83 0.82 -5.87
N PHE A 50 7.62 1.13 -5.39
CA PHE A 50 6.38 0.58 -5.89
C PHE A 50 5.46 1.69 -6.39
N LEU A 51 4.77 1.42 -7.49
CA LEU A 51 3.58 2.15 -7.85
C LEU A 51 2.37 1.33 -7.38
N HIS A 52 1.55 1.89 -6.54
CA HIS A 52 0.34 1.27 -6.02
C HIS A 52 -0.90 1.89 -6.67
N LYS A 53 -1.87 1.06 -6.99
CA LYS A 53 -3.24 1.47 -7.29
C LYS A 53 -4.16 0.85 -6.26
N PHE A 54 -4.65 1.65 -5.34
CA PHE A 54 -5.68 1.24 -4.40
C PHE A 54 -7.02 1.15 -5.12
N LEU A 55 -7.70 0.03 -4.96
CA LEU A 55 -9.01 -0.27 -5.56
C LEU A 55 -10.13 -0.28 -4.52
N GLN A 56 -9.78 -0.51 -3.26
CA GLN A 56 -10.71 -0.56 -2.13
C GLN A 56 -10.05 0.07 -0.90
N SER A 57 -10.89 0.46 0.07
CA SER A 57 -10.44 0.83 1.41
C SER A 57 -9.77 -0.35 2.10
N ASP A 58 -8.92 -0.07 3.07
CA ASP A 58 -8.39 -1.11 3.96
C ASP A 58 -9.56 -1.82 4.65
N PRO A 59 -9.68 -3.15 4.49
CA PRO A 59 -10.75 -3.91 5.13
C PRO A 59 -10.49 -4.14 6.62
N ASP A 60 -9.32 -3.77 7.08
CA ASP A 60 -8.78 -4.09 8.40
C ASP A 60 -8.75 -2.87 9.32
N GLU A 61 -8.42 -3.13 10.58
CA GLU A 61 -8.26 -2.13 11.64
C GLU A 61 -7.05 -1.21 11.40
N LEU A 62 -6.86 -0.21 12.24
CA LEU A 62 -5.63 0.58 12.26
C LEU A 62 -4.43 -0.37 12.38
N HIS A 63 -3.46 -0.22 11.49
CA HIS A 63 -2.28 -1.07 11.43
C HIS A 63 -1.00 -0.26 11.27
N ASP A 64 0.11 -0.88 11.63
CA ASP A 64 1.44 -0.36 11.41
C ASP A 64 2.20 -1.17 10.33
N HIS A 65 3.46 -0.84 10.08
CA HIS A 65 4.28 -1.50 9.08
C HIS A 65 5.62 -1.96 9.66
N PRO A 66 6.26 -2.99 9.08
CA PRO A 66 7.55 -3.47 9.58
C PRO A 66 8.72 -2.55 9.21
N TRP A 67 8.49 -1.54 8.39
CA TRP A 67 9.49 -0.61 7.85
C TRP A 67 9.06 0.85 7.96
N PRO A 68 10.00 1.80 8.01
CA PRO A 68 9.70 3.18 7.67
C PRO A 68 9.38 3.25 6.18
N TYR A 69 8.51 4.16 5.77
CA TYR A 69 8.17 4.32 4.37
C TYR A 69 7.86 5.76 3.99
N PHE A 70 8.03 6.05 2.73
CA PHE A 70 7.65 7.30 2.10
C PHE A 70 6.53 7.05 1.09
N THR A 71 5.51 7.91 1.07
CA THR A 71 4.38 7.82 0.15
C THR A 71 4.13 9.17 -0.51
N ILE A 72 3.88 9.16 -1.83
CA ILE A 72 3.44 10.32 -2.60
C ILE A 72 2.13 9.92 -3.30
N ILE A 73 1.10 10.75 -3.17
CA ILE A 73 -0.15 10.57 -3.92
C ILE A 73 0.02 11.19 -5.31
N LEU A 74 -0.16 10.36 -6.35
CA LEU A 74 0.00 10.79 -7.75
C LEU A 74 -1.33 11.17 -8.40
N ARG A 75 -2.41 10.40 -8.10
CA ARG A 75 -3.74 10.61 -8.69
C ARG A 75 -4.82 10.06 -7.77
N GLY A 76 -6.00 10.67 -7.79
CA GLY A 76 -7.13 10.32 -6.92
C GLY A 76 -6.89 10.87 -5.53
N GLY A 77 -6.91 10.01 -4.54
CA GLY A 77 -6.70 10.35 -3.14
C GLY A 77 -7.43 9.40 -2.23
N TYR A 78 -7.19 9.53 -0.93
CA TYR A 78 -7.85 8.75 0.11
C TYR A 78 -7.87 9.51 1.43
N TRP A 79 -8.77 9.10 2.29
CA TRP A 79 -8.75 9.48 3.69
C TRP A 79 -7.80 8.56 4.45
N GLU A 80 -6.85 9.15 5.12
CA GLU A 80 -5.96 8.46 6.05
C GLU A 80 -6.51 8.61 7.46
N VAL A 81 -6.98 7.51 8.03
CA VAL A 81 -7.42 7.44 9.42
C VAL A 81 -6.21 7.09 10.28
N THR A 82 -5.98 7.86 11.33
CA THR A 82 -4.90 7.68 12.30
C THR A 82 -5.47 7.84 13.72
N PRO A 83 -4.73 7.51 14.78
CA PRO A 83 -5.16 7.81 16.16
C PRO A 83 -5.42 9.31 16.44
N LYS A 84 -4.88 10.20 15.58
CA LYS A 84 -5.04 11.66 15.71
C LYS A 84 -6.22 12.22 14.93
N GLY A 85 -6.90 11.39 14.13
CA GLY A 85 -8.02 11.81 13.31
C GLY A 85 -7.92 11.31 11.87
N ARG A 86 -8.80 11.85 11.04
CA ARG A 86 -8.99 11.49 9.63
C ARG A 86 -8.53 12.65 8.74
N PHE A 87 -7.61 12.40 7.83
CA PHE A 87 -6.95 13.41 7.00
C PHE A 87 -7.06 13.05 5.53
N TRP A 88 -7.51 14.01 4.70
CA TRP A 88 -7.49 13.84 3.25
C TRP A 88 -6.07 13.89 2.70
N ARG A 89 -5.74 12.91 1.86
CA ARG A 89 -4.48 12.83 1.12
C ARG A 89 -4.77 12.87 -0.37
N GLY A 90 -4.71 14.06 -0.95
CA GLY A 90 -4.92 14.29 -2.38
C GLY A 90 -3.61 14.26 -3.17
N PRO A 91 -3.70 14.44 -4.52
CA PRO A 91 -2.53 14.48 -5.40
C PRO A 91 -1.51 15.52 -4.95
N GLY A 92 -0.21 15.17 -5.00
CA GLY A 92 0.88 15.99 -4.49
C GLY A 92 1.15 15.86 -2.99
N SER A 93 0.22 15.27 -2.21
CA SER A 93 0.50 14.97 -0.80
C SER A 93 1.60 13.95 -0.69
N PHE A 94 2.55 14.21 0.22
CA PHE A 94 3.59 13.23 0.56
C PHE A 94 3.63 13.02 2.07
N ARG A 95 4.10 11.85 2.48
CA ARG A 95 4.22 11.49 3.88
C ARG A 95 5.40 10.56 4.12
N PHE A 96 6.15 10.84 5.17
CA PHE A 96 7.07 9.91 5.80
C PHE A 96 6.39 9.27 7.02
N SER A 97 6.48 7.94 7.14
CA SER A 97 5.91 7.18 8.25
C SER A 97 6.97 6.29 8.87
N THR A 98 6.97 6.26 10.19
CA THR A 98 7.82 5.33 10.96
C THR A 98 7.16 3.95 11.06
N PRO A 99 7.90 2.90 11.45
CA PRO A 99 7.31 1.58 11.66
C PRO A 99 6.22 1.50 12.73
N LYS A 100 6.12 2.52 13.62
CA LYS A 100 5.10 2.60 14.66
C LYS A 100 3.90 3.48 14.28
N SER A 101 3.92 4.07 13.08
CA SER A 101 2.82 4.93 12.61
C SER A 101 1.61 4.08 12.29
N LEU A 102 0.55 4.25 13.08
CA LEU A 102 -0.72 3.58 12.88
C LEU A 102 -1.56 4.35 11.87
N HIS A 103 -2.11 3.63 10.90
CA HIS A 103 -3.04 4.20 9.94
C HIS A 103 -3.99 3.16 9.32
N ARG A 104 -4.98 3.66 8.60
CA ARG A 104 -5.88 2.92 7.72
C ARG A 104 -6.26 3.81 6.55
N VAL A 105 -6.32 3.25 5.35
CA VAL A 105 -6.72 3.96 4.13
C VAL A 105 -8.21 3.74 3.86
N GLU A 106 -8.93 4.82 3.63
CA GLU A 106 -10.34 4.80 3.21
C GLU A 106 -10.50 5.51 1.88
N LEU A 107 -10.96 4.79 0.86
CA LEU A 107 -11.32 5.37 -0.44
C LEU A 107 -12.76 5.86 -0.42
N GLU A 108 -13.04 6.93 -1.13
CA GLU A 108 -14.40 7.30 -1.47
C GLU A 108 -14.97 6.33 -2.51
N LYS A 109 -16.29 6.15 -2.50
CA LYS A 109 -16.98 5.22 -3.40
C LYS A 109 -16.69 5.57 -4.87
N GLY A 110 -16.23 4.59 -5.63
CA GLY A 110 -15.90 4.74 -7.05
C GLY A 110 -14.55 5.40 -7.34
N ILE A 111 -13.79 5.79 -6.30
CA ILE A 111 -12.48 6.41 -6.45
C ILE A 111 -11.37 5.37 -6.28
N SER A 112 -10.34 5.47 -7.09
CA SER A 112 -9.08 4.74 -6.90
C SER A 112 -7.95 5.74 -6.67
N ALA A 113 -6.95 5.35 -5.87
CA ALA A 113 -5.79 6.19 -5.62
C ALA A 113 -4.52 5.56 -6.18
N TRP A 114 -3.72 6.37 -6.85
CA TRP A 114 -2.39 5.99 -7.31
C TRP A 114 -1.34 6.63 -6.42
N THR A 115 -0.41 5.82 -5.91
CA THR A 115 0.64 6.29 -5.02
C THR A 115 1.99 5.73 -5.42
N LEU A 116 3.04 6.54 -5.26
CA LEU A 116 4.41 6.07 -5.22
C LEU A 116 4.70 5.69 -3.76
N PHE A 117 5.18 4.47 -3.53
CA PHE A 117 5.45 3.93 -2.20
C PHE A 117 6.89 3.42 -2.13
N ILE A 118 7.65 3.94 -1.18
CA ILE A 118 9.07 3.62 -1.00
C ILE A 118 9.29 3.07 0.41
N PRO A 119 9.23 1.74 0.62
CA PRO A 119 9.53 1.13 1.91
C PRO A 119 11.03 1.07 2.17
N GLY A 120 11.43 1.40 3.37
CA GLY A 120 12.78 1.21 3.89
C GLY A 120 13.05 -0.22 4.39
N PRO A 121 14.13 -0.47 5.15
CA PRO A 121 14.46 -1.80 5.67
C PRO A 121 13.42 -2.30 6.67
N LYS A 122 13.26 -3.63 6.75
CA LYS A 122 12.44 -4.25 7.79
C LYS A 122 13.15 -4.09 9.14
N LEU A 123 12.49 -3.41 10.09
CA LEU A 123 13.05 -3.12 11.42
C LEU A 123 12.33 -3.86 12.55
N ARG A 124 11.08 -4.32 12.34
CA ARG A 124 10.26 -4.98 13.36
C ARG A 124 9.14 -5.81 12.72
N ASP A 125 8.41 -6.54 13.55
CA ASP A 125 7.12 -7.08 13.17
C ASP A 125 6.06 -5.98 13.16
N TRP A 126 4.97 -6.23 12.46
CA TRP A 126 3.85 -5.32 12.28
C TRP A 126 2.54 -5.96 12.73
N GLY A 127 1.52 -5.15 12.93
CA GLY A 127 0.24 -5.64 13.43
C GLY A 127 -0.87 -4.59 13.38
N PHE A 128 -1.94 -4.91 14.08
CA PHE A 128 -3.20 -4.18 14.09
C PHE A 128 -3.59 -3.77 15.51
N ILE A 129 -4.43 -2.74 15.63
CA ILE A 129 -5.05 -2.37 16.90
C ILE A 129 -6.43 -3.01 17.00
N VAL A 130 -6.58 -3.94 17.91
CA VAL A 130 -7.85 -4.64 18.21
C VAL A 130 -8.23 -4.37 19.65
N ASN A 131 -9.42 -3.80 19.86
CA ASN A 131 -9.91 -3.44 21.20
C ASN A 131 -8.88 -2.60 22.00
N GLY A 132 -8.22 -1.65 21.33
CA GLY A 132 -7.23 -0.76 21.93
C GLY A 132 -5.85 -1.41 22.21
N LYS A 133 -5.64 -2.68 21.85
CA LYS A 133 -4.36 -3.38 22.03
C LYS A 133 -3.73 -3.76 20.69
N TRP A 134 -2.41 -3.65 20.63
CA TRP A 134 -1.66 -4.09 19.46
C TRP A 134 -1.62 -5.63 19.38
N MET A 135 -1.94 -6.16 18.22
CA MET A 135 -1.92 -7.59 17.90
C MET A 135 -1.05 -7.83 16.68
N GLN A 136 -0.07 -8.71 16.78
CA GLN A 136 0.80 -9.10 15.67
C GLN A 136 -0.02 -9.62 14.49
N ASN A 137 0.41 -9.35 13.26
CA ASN A 137 -0.33 -9.65 12.03
C ASN A 137 -0.79 -11.10 11.90
N GLU A 138 0.06 -12.09 12.18
CA GLU A 138 -0.31 -13.51 12.07
C GLU A 138 -1.41 -13.90 13.06
N LYS A 139 -1.35 -13.37 14.29
CA LYS A 139 -2.39 -13.58 15.32
C LYS A 139 -3.69 -12.91 14.92
N TYR A 140 -3.60 -11.69 14.37
CA TYR A 140 -4.75 -10.93 13.89
C TYR A 140 -5.51 -11.69 12.79
N PHE A 141 -4.81 -12.22 11.79
CA PHE A 141 -5.46 -12.96 10.71
C PHE A 141 -6.11 -14.26 11.19
N LYS A 142 -5.48 -15.01 12.09
CA LYS A 142 -6.10 -16.20 12.72
C LYS A 142 -7.37 -15.83 13.48
N TRP A 143 -7.33 -14.79 14.28
CA TRP A 143 -8.47 -14.28 15.04
C TRP A 143 -9.60 -13.80 14.12
N ARG A 144 -9.28 -13.11 13.02
CA ARG A 144 -10.29 -12.58 12.09
C ARG A 144 -11.01 -13.67 11.30
N ILE A 145 -10.33 -14.75 10.94
CA ILE A 145 -10.93 -15.89 10.23
C ILE A 145 -11.82 -16.71 11.17
N SER A 146 -11.58 -16.69 12.48
CA SER A 146 -12.38 -17.42 13.47
C SER A 146 -13.67 -16.69 13.90
N LYS A 147 -13.94 -15.48 13.40
CA LYS A 147 -15.15 -14.70 13.61
C LYS A 147 -16.13 -14.85 12.45
#